data_121397dba1bbb9ff108805e1a3dcb57c
#
_entry.id   121397dba1bbb9ff108805e1a3dcb57c
#
_cell.length_a   1.000
_cell.length_b   1.000
_cell.length_c   1.000
_cell.angle_alpha   90.00
_cell.angle_beta   90.00
_cell.angle_gamma   90.00
#
_symmetry.space_group_name_H-M   'P 1'
#
loop_
_entity.id
_entity.type
_entity.pdbx_description
1 polymer ?
#
loop_
_entity_poly.entity_id
_entity_poly.type
_entity_poly.pdbx_seq_one_letter_code
_entity_poly.pdbx_strand_id
1 'polypeptide(L)'
;MNPASSPQSLLQKAAQIPRLERGTLSIIREGPGGAFYNHQYRQDGKKVSRYVPRDQVAAVQEAIDGYRRFDQLIQDYVDQVVEKTRAEIAADSKKNQSPPQNSSSPKMRKSSN
;
A
#
# COMPACT_ATOMS: atom_id res chain seq x y z
N MET A 1 -15.84 -3.97 -19.72
CA MET A 1 -14.79 -4.07 -18.71
C MET A 1 -13.58 -3.24 -19.09
N ASN A 2 -13.04 -2.55 -18.15
CA ASN A 2 -11.88 -1.70 -18.38
C ASN A 2 -10.60 -2.47 -18.07
N PRO A 3 -9.77 -2.75 -19.09
CA PRO A 3 -8.54 -3.50 -18.83
C PRO A 3 -7.60 -2.79 -17.86
N ALA A 4 -7.69 -1.48 -17.76
CA ALA A 4 -6.83 -0.76 -16.81
C ALA A 4 -7.17 -1.06 -15.37
N SER A 5 -8.34 -1.66 -15.11
CA SER A 5 -8.78 -1.99 -13.76
C SER A 5 -8.54 -3.44 -13.40
N SER A 6 -7.98 -4.25 -14.30
CA SER A 6 -7.76 -5.64 -13.97
C SER A 6 -6.63 -5.78 -12.96
N PRO A 7 -6.63 -6.86 -12.16
CA PRO A 7 -5.55 -7.04 -11.19
C PRO A 7 -4.16 -7.07 -11.83
N GLN A 8 -4.00 -7.75 -12.96
CA GLN A 8 -2.70 -7.78 -13.61
C GLN A 8 -2.28 -6.40 -14.07
N SER A 9 -3.23 -5.62 -14.59
CA SER A 9 -2.93 -4.27 -15.03
C SER A 9 -2.44 -3.40 -13.87
N LEU A 10 -3.07 -3.56 -12.71
CA LEU A 10 -2.66 -2.80 -11.53
C LEU A 10 -1.26 -3.16 -11.10
N LEU A 11 -0.92 -4.46 -11.11
CA LEU A 11 0.42 -4.88 -10.77
C LEU A 11 1.45 -4.37 -11.75
N GLN A 12 1.11 -4.37 -13.04
CA GLN A 12 2.03 -3.86 -14.04
C GLN A 12 2.30 -2.37 -13.85
N LYS A 13 1.26 -1.61 -13.54
CA LYS A 13 1.44 -0.20 -13.28
C LYS A 13 2.30 0.04 -12.05
N ALA A 14 2.06 -0.75 -11.00
CA ALA A 14 2.86 -0.63 -9.79
C ALA A 14 4.32 -0.95 -10.07
N ALA A 15 4.57 -1.98 -10.87
CA ALA A 15 5.94 -2.39 -11.17
C ALA A 15 6.69 -1.37 -12.00
N GLN A 16 6.00 -0.47 -12.67
CA GLN A 16 6.63 0.54 -13.51
C GLN A 16 7.06 1.79 -12.75
N ILE A 17 6.67 1.91 -11.51
CA ILE A 17 7.08 3.07 -10.72
C ILE A 17 8.56 2.92 -10.37
N PRO A 18 9.40 3.87 -10.81
CA PRO A 18 10.85 3.67 -10.74
C PRO A 18 11.46 3.93 -9.38
N ARG A 19 10.82 4.73 -8.55
CA ARG A 19 11.39 5.10 -7.26
C ARG A 19 10.33 5.02 -6.18
N LEU A 20 10.71 4.45 -5.05
CA LEU A 20 9.84 4.34 -3.89
C LEU A 20 10.60 4.83 -2.67
N GLU A 21 9.92 5.63 -1.85
CA GLU A 21 10.50 6.04 -0.57
C GLU A 21 9.38 6.21 0.43
N ARG A 22 9.66 5.83 1.65
CA ARG A 22 8.69 5.98 2.73
C ARG A 22 8.82 7.33 3.40
N GLY A 23 7.81 7.68 4.17
CA GLY A 23 7.88 8.82 5.03
C GLY A 23 7.38 10.10 4.41
N THR A 24 7.87 11.19 4.92
CA THR A 24 7.41 12.51 4.50
C THR A 24 8.57 13.48 4.44
N LEU A 25 8.40 14.49 3.60
CA LEU A 25 9.28 15.64 3.58
C LEU A 25 8.62 16.77 4.38
N SER A 26 9.39 17.42 5.21
CA SER A 26 8.90 18.59 5.94
C SER A 26 9.93 19.71 5.87
N ILE A 27 9.44 20.93 5.99
CA ILE A 27 10.32 22.08 6.02
C ILE A 27 10.79 22.25 7.46
N ILE A 28 12.12 22.22 7.65
CA ILE A 28 12.70 22.45 8.97
C ILE A 28 12.65 23.91 9.31
N ARG A 29 13.07 24.71 8.37
CA ARG A 29 13.08 26.15 8.54
C ARG A 29 13.26 26.80 7.18
N GLU A 30 13.02 28.11 7.13
CA GLU A 30 13.24 28.88 5.93
C GLU A 30 14.32 29.91 6.19
N GLY A 31 15.21 30.06 5.22
CA GLY A 31 16.29 31.00 5.33
C GLY A 31 16.39 31.84 4.08
N PRO A 32 17.41 32.71 4.00
CA PRO A 32 17.55 33.61 2.86
C PRO A 32 17.67 32.91 1.53
N GLY A 33 18.23 31.70 1.53
CA GLY A 33 18.37 30.94 0.31
C GLY A 33 17.21 30.03 0.00
N GLY A 34 16.14 30.04 0.82
CA GLY A 34 14.99 29.17 0.61
C GLY A 34 14.75 28.26 1.78
N ALA A 35 13.92 27.25 1.56
CA ALA A 35 13.55 26.33 2.61
C ALA A 35 14.57 25.22 2.78
N PHE A 36 14.69 24.75 4.01
CA PHE A 36 15.50 23.56 4.33
C PHE A 36 14.56 22.42 4.65
N TYR A 37 14.84 21.25 4.10
CA TYR A 37 13.94 20.13 4.18
C TYR A 37 14.53 18.98 4.99
N ASN A 38 13.65 18.24 5.60
CA ASN A 38 13.99 17.05 6.36
C ASN A 38 13.13 15.91 5.89
N HIS A 39 13.73 14.74 5.72
CA HIS A 39 13.03 13.53 5.34
C HIS A 39 12.91 12.64 6.57
N GLN A 40 11.68 12.32 6.95
CA GLN A 40 11.41 11.50 8.12
C GLN A 40 10.73 10.23 7.69
N TYR A 41 11.24 9.12 8.15
CA TYR A 41 10.67 7.81 7.86
C TYR A 41 10.97 6.87 9.00
N ARG A 42 10.34 5.71 8.98
CA ARG A 42 10.60 4.68 9.97
C ARG A 42 11.38 3.55 9.35
N GLN A 43 12.35 3.06 10.11
CA GLN A 43 13.12 1.91 9.68
C GLN A 43 13.35 1.02 10.88
N ASP A 44 12.93 -0.24 10.76
CA ASP A 44 13.04 -1.21 11.84
C ASP A 44 12.39 -0.71 13.11
N GLY A 45 11.23 -0.05 12.96
CA GLY A 45 10.48 0.47 14.08
C GLY A 45 10.99 1.77 14.66
N LYS A 46 12.07 2.29 14.13
CA LYS A 46 12.67 3.52 14.65
C LYS A 46 12.46 4.67 13.69
N LYS A 47 12.26 5.84 14.25
CA LYS A 47 12.12 7.04 13.45
C LYS A 47 13.48 7.53 13.01
N VAL A 48 13.62 7.74 11.72
CA VAL A 48 14.83 8.28 11.11
C VAL A 48 14.51 9.65 10.55
N SER A 49 15.41 10.59 10.78
CA SER A 49 15.25 11.95 10.30
C SER A 49 16.54 12.36 9.62
N ARG A 50 16.43 12.83 8.39
CA ARG A 50 17.62 13.10 7.59
C ARG A 50 17.44 14.40 6.82
N TYR A 51 18.45 15.25 6.89
CA TYR A 51 18.47 16.48 6.11
C TYR A 51 18.53 16.14 4.62
N VAL A 52 17.75 16.88 3.82
CA VAL A 52 17.72 16.67 2.37
C VAL A 52 18.30 17.90 1.70
N PRO A 53 19.44 17.77 1.01
CA PRO A 53 19.97 18.88 0.23
C PRO A 53 18.96 19.35 -0.80
N ARG A 54 19.03 20.65 -1.07
CA ARG A 54 18.03 21.28 -1.92
C ARG A 54 17.95 20.64 -3.31
N ASP A 55 19.08 20.24 -3.85
CA ASP A 55 19.11 19.62 -5.17
C ASP A 55 18.57 18.20 -5.17
N GLN A 56 18.29 17.61 -4.00
CA GLN A 56 17.73 16.29 -3.90
C GLN A 56 16.27 16.28 -3.52
N VAL A 57 15.71 17.44 -3.18
CA VAL A 57 14.33 17.49 -2.68
C VAL A 57 13.34 16.96 -3.70
N ALA A 58 13.51 17.35 -4.97
CA ALA A 58 12.59 16.88 -6.01
C ALA A 58 12.64 15.38 -6.17
N ALA A 59 13.83 14.80 -6.12
CA ALA A 59 13.97 13.35 -6.26
C ALA A 59 13.37 12.61 -5.08
N VAL A 60 13.57 13.11 -3.87
CA VAL A 60 12.99 12.48 -2.69
C VAL A 60 11.47 12.59 -2.73
N GLN A 61 10.96 13.74 -3.12
CA GLN A 61 9.51 13.92 -3.21
C GLN A 61 8.92 12.98 -4.26
N GLU A 62 9.58 12.87 -5.39
CA GLU A 62 9.13 11.95 -6.43
C GLU A 62 9.07 10.51 -5.92
N ALA A 63 10.09 10.11 -5.15
CA ALA A 63 10.13 8.76 -4.62
C ALA A 63 9.03 8.53 -3.60
N ILE A 64 8.74 9.53 -2.76
CA ILE A 64 7.66 9.43 -1.80
C ILE A 64 6.31 9.33 -2.52
N ASP A 65 6.11 10.17 -3.52
CA ASP A 65 4.89 10.11 -4.32
C ASP A 65 4.77 8.78 -5.04
N GLY A 66 5.89 8.26 -5.51
CA GLY A 66 5.92 6.96 -6.15
C GLY A 66 5.47 5.86 -5.21
N TYR A 67 5.92 5.89 -3.97
CA TYR A 67 5.51 4.88 -3.00
C TYR A 67 4.02 4.99 -2.70
N ARG A 68 3.51 6.19 -2.56
CA ARG A 68 2.07 6.38 -2.31
C ARG A 68 1.24 5.83 -3.46
N ARG A 69 1.68 6.10 -4.68
CA ARG A 69 0.98 5.57 -5.84
C ARG A 69 1.10 4.06 -5.92
N PHE A 70 2.28 3.53 -5.66
CA PHE A 70 2.49 2.09 -5.61
C PHE A 70 1.56 1.45 -4.58
N ASP A 71 1.52 2.01 -3.39
CA ASP A 71 0.69 1.47 -2.32
C ASP A 71 -0.79 1.49 -2.72
N GLN A 72 -1.24 2.58 -3.33
CA GLN A 72 -2.63 2.66 -3.78
C GLN A 72 -2.94 1.58 -4.81
N LEU A 73 -2.04 1.39 -5.77
CA LEU A 73 -2.26 0.37 -6.79
C LEU A 73 -2.28 -1.03 -6.18
N ILE A 74 -1.43 -1.28 -5.20
CA ILE A 74 -1.41 -2.57 -4.52
C ILE A 74 -2.69 -2.77 -3.71
N GLN A 75 -3.17 -1.73 -3.03
CA GLN A 75 -4.42 -1.83 -2.30
C GLN A 75 -5.58 -2.13 -3.24
N ASP A 76 -5.61 -1.47 -4.39
CA ASP A 76 -6.64 -1.76 -5.38
C ASP A 76 -6.56 -3.18 -5.89
N TYR A 77 -5.33 -3.66 -6.11
CA TYR A 77 -5.13 -5.05 -6.50
C TYR A 77 -5.68 -6.01 -5.44
N VAL A 78 -5.31 -5.76 -4.20
CA VAL A 78 -5.77 -6.62 -3.10
C VAL A 78 -7.30 -6.61 -3.03
N ASP A 79 -7.90 -5.43 -3.12
CA ASP A 79 -9.35 -5.33 -3.04
C ASP A 79 -10.04 -6.13 -4.13
N GLN A 80 -9.52 -6.07 -5.35
CA GLN A 80 -10.13 -6.83 -6.45
C GLN A 80 -9.97 -8.32 -6.27
N VAL A 81 -8.80 -8.76 -5.82
CA VAL A 81 -8.58 -10.19 -5.61
C VAL A 81 -9.42 -10.70 -4.45
N VAL A 82 -9.53 -9.90 -3.38
CA VAL A 82 -10.37 -10.28 -2.25
C VAL A 82 -11.82 -10.43 -2.68
N GLU A 83 -12.31 -9.49 -3.46
CA GLU A 83 -13.70 -9.55 -3.93
C GLU A 83 -13.93 -10.79 -4.77
N LYS A 84 -13.00 -11.07 -5.68
CA LYS A 84 -13.09 -12.26 -6.51
C LYS A 84 -13.05 -13.53 -5.66
N THR A 85 -12.15 -13.57 -4.69
CA THR A 85 -12.03 -14.72 -3.80
C THR A 85 -13.32 -14.96 -3.03
N ARG A 86 -13.91 -13.88 -2.50
CA ARG A 86 -15.16 -14.01 -1.77
C ARG A 86 -16.28 -14.51 -2.65
N ALA A 87 -16.32 -14.04 -3.89
CA ALA A 87 -17.34 -14.52 -4.83
C ALA A 87 -17.15 -15.99 -5.15
N GLU A 88 -15.92 -16.41 -5.33
CA GLU A 88 -15.63 -17.83 -5.61
C GLU A 88 -15.98 -18.72 -4.44
N ILE A 89 -15.66 -18.27 -3.24
CA ILE A 89 -15.99 -19.04 -2.04
C ILE A 89 -17.49 -19.13 -1.86
N ALA A 90 -18.19 -18.01 -2.06
CA ALA A 90 -19.65 -18.02 -1.93
C ALA A 90 -20.31 -18.96 -2.94
N ALA A 91 -19.83 -18.94 -4.18
CA ALA A 91 -20.37 -19.82 -5.20
C ALA A 91 -20.12 -21.28 -4.86
N ASP A 92 -18.92 -21.56 -4.38
CA ASP A 92 -18.57 -22.93 -4.01
C ASP A 92 -19.41 -23.42 -2.84
N SER A 93 -19.58 -22.59 -1.84
CA SER A 93 -20.40 -22.91 -0.69
C SER A 93 -21.83 -23.19 -1.09
N LYS A 94 -22.38 -22.35 -1.95
CA LYS A 94 -23.74 -22.51 -2.43
C LYS A 94 -23.89 -23.82 -3.21
N LYS A 95 -22.89 -24.10 -4.03
CA LYS A 95 -22.92 -25.28 -4.87
C LYS A 95 -22.91 -26.53 -4.03
N ASN A 96 -22.08 -26.56 -3.01
CA ASN A 96 -21.93 -27.73 -2.16
C ASN A 96 -23.10 -27.91 -1.23
N GLN A 97 -23.68 -26.84 -0.77
CA GLN A 97 -24.78 -26.89 0.15
C GLN A 97 -24.49 -27.70 1.39
N SER A 98 -23.26 -27.62 1.83
CA SER A 98 -22.87 -28.31 3.04
C SER A 98 -23.57 -27.70 4.23
N PRO A 99 -23.90 -28.51 5.23
CA PRO A 99 -24.44 -27.95 6.45
C PRO A 99 -23.39 -27.06 7.08
N PRO A 100 -23.85 -26.00 7.70
CA PRO A 100 -22.91 -25.08 8.33
C PRO A 100 -22.28 -25.73 9.53
N GLN A 101 -21.14 -25.53 9.68
CA GLN A 101 -20.45 -26.04 10.82
C GLN A 101 -19.87 -24.99 11.66
N ASN A 102 -20.37 -25.26 11.37
CA ASN A 102 -19.97 -24.41 11.67
C ASN A 102 -19.36 -23.87 12.27
N SER A 103 -19.34 -24.08 12.27
CA SER A 103 -18.86 -23.55 12.45
C SER A 103 -18.17 -23.06 13.08
N SER A 104 -17.99 -23.36 13.02
CA SER A 104 -17.42 -22.91 13.29
C SER A 104 -16.78 -22.28 13.75
N SER A 105 -16.67 -22.44 13.57
CA SER A 105 -16.11 -21.87 13.65
C SER A 105 -15.56 -21.15 14.23
N PRO A 106 -15.43 -21.13 14.19
CA PRO A 106 -14.86 -20.42 14.49
C PRO A 106 -14.36 -19.89 15.50
N LYS A 107 -14.43 -20.26 15.69
CA LYS A 107 -14.04 -19.78 16.36
C LYS A 107 -13.21 -19.48 16.84
N MET A 108 -12.93 -19.83 16.29
CA MET A 108 -12.22 -19.57 16.46
C MET A 108 -11.63 -18.92 16.86
N ARG A 109 -11.53 -18.92 16.82
CA ARG A 109 -10.93 -18.33 16.95
C ARG A 109 -10.60 -17.52 17.63
N LYS A 110 -10.68 -17.62 17.85
CA LYS A 110 -10.40 -16.91 18.32
C LYS A 110 -9.86 -16.52 18.82
N SER A 111 -9.65 -16.93 18.52
CA SER A 111 -9.01 -16.51 18.84
C SER A 111 -8.43 -16.02 19.23
N SER A 112 -8.32 -16.31 19.09
CA SER A 112 -7.69 -15.79 19.25
C SER A 112 -7.31 -15.23 19.85
N ASN A 113 -7.26 -15.43 19.92
CA ASN A 113 -6.75 -14.75 20.21
C ASN A 113 -6.49 -14.47 20.61
#